data_b90ef6d45286c38421ce78df2fd5f1d3
#
_entry.id   b90ef6d45286c38421ce78df2fd5f1d3
#
_cell.length_a   1.000
_cell.length_b   1.000
_cell.length_c   1.000
_cell.angle_alpha   90.00
_cell.angle_beta   90.00
_cell.angle_gamma   90.00
#
_symmetry.space_group_name_H-M   'P 1'
#
loop_
_entity.id
_entity.type
_entity.pdbx_description
1 polymer ?
#
loop_
_entity_poly.entity_id
_entity_poly.type
_entity_poly.pdbx_seq_one_letter_code
_entity_poly.pdbx_strand_id
1 'polypeptide(L)'
;MELHNRTLGQWLEHWAENTPDKEYIVYSDRDLRFTWSEFNKRVDDMAKGMLAIGITHGTHVGVWATNVPDWLTFLYAGAKIGAVLVTINTNYKQSELEYLVENADIHTMCITDGVFDGSYVDMVYTMLPELKTSQRGYLKSERFPRLRNVVYL
;
A
#
# COMPACT_ATOMS: atom_id res chain seq x y z
N MET A 1 26.20 -9.74 19.85
CA MET A 1 25.18 -9.36 18.87
C MET A 1 24.61 -8.03 19.33
N GLU A 2 24.84 -6.96 18.58
CA GLU A 2 24.35 -5.62 18.94
C GLU A 2 22.92 -5.48 18.43
N LEU A 3 22.00 -5.12 19.32
CA LEU A 3 20.61 -4.88 18.96
C LEU A 3 20.47 -3.46 18.42
N HIS A 4 20.12 -3.31 17.18
CA HIS A 4 19.86 -2.00 16.57
C HIS A 4 18.40 -1.59 16.78
N ASN A 5 18.18 -0.44 17.40
CA ASN A 5 16.84 0.11 17.63
C ASN A 5 16.44 1.06 16.49
N ARG A 6 16.40 0.54 15.26
CA ARG A 6 15.97 1.28 14.07
C ARG A 6 14.63 0.76 13.54
N THR A 7 13.79 1.67 13.12
CA THR A 7 12.56 1.34 12.36
C THR A 7 12.91 0.88 10.95
N LEU A 8 11.95 0.28 10.26
CA LEU A 8 12.10 -0.15 8.86
C LEU A 8 12.46 1.06 7.95
N GLY A 9 11.80 2.21 8.16
CA GLY A 9 12.11 3.45 7.43
C GLY A 9 13.54 3.93 7.67
N GLN A 10 14.00 3.93 8.93
CA GLN A 10 15.37 4.32 9.29
C GLN A 10 16.44 3.36 8.73
N TRP A 11 16.11 2.08 8.55
CA TRP A 11 17.00 1.15 7.86
C TRP A 11 17.14 1.48 6.37
N LEU A 12 16.04 1.82 5.71
CA LEU A 12 16.08 2.24 4.31
C LEU A 12 16.93 3.51 4.13
N GLU A 13 16.73 4.52 4.97
CA GLU A 13 17.50 5.76 4.97
C GLU A 13 18.99 5.50 5.20
N HIS A 14 19.32 4.67 6.19
CA HIS A 14 20.70 4.30 6.48
C HIS A 14 21.41 3.70 5.25
N TRP A 15 20.78 2.79 4.52
CA TRP A 15 21.40 2.20 3.34
C TRP A 15 21.44 3.17 2.16
N ALA A 16 20.44 4.02 2.00
CA ALA A 16 20.42 5.07 0.99
C ALA A 16 21.55 6.11 1.20
N GLU A 17 21.92 6.37 2.46
CA GLU A 17 23.04 7.27 2.80
C GLU A 17 24.41 6.59 2.64
N ASN A 18 24.55 5.33 3.04
CA ASN A 18 25.86 4.66 3.10
C ASN A 18 26.23 3.93 1.80
N THR A 19 25.24 3.50 1.01
CA THR A 19 25.45 2.80 -0.27
C THR A 19 24.49 3.26 -1.34
N PRO A 20 24.41 4.58 -1.65
CA PRO A 20 23.35 5.18 -2.47
C PRO A 20 23.21 4.55 -3.86
N ASP A 21 24.33 4.26 -4.51
CA ASP A 21 24.40 3.81 -5.90
C ASP A 21 24.33 2.27 -6.05
N LYS A 22 24.27 1.53 -4.93
CA LYS A 22 24.16 0.08 -4.99
C LYS A 22 22.73 -0.32 -5.34
N GLU A 23 22.59 -1.27 -6.27
CA GLU A 23 21.28 -1.85 -6.60
C GLU A 23 20.64 -2.49 -5.35
N TYR A 24 19.38 -2.17 -5.12
CA TYR A 24 18.57 -2.69 -4.04
C TYR A 24 17.43 -3.59 -4.54
N ILE A 25 16.65 -3.10 -5.51
CA ILE A 25 15.51 -3.82 -6.07
C ILE A 25 15.73 -4.05 -7.57
N VAL A 26 15.52 -5.28 -8.00
CA VAL A 26 15.59 -5.69 -9.39
C VAL A 26 14.33 -6.50 -9.74
N TYR A 27 13.54 -6.00 -10.67
CA TYR A 27 12.43 -6.70 -11.31
C TYR A 27 12.86 -7.08 -12.73
N SER A 28 13.43 -8.25 -12.88
CA SER A 28 14.03 -8.72 -14.13
C SER A 28 13.02 -8.90 -15.27
N ASP A 29 11.78 -9.24 -14.94
CA ASP A 29 10.67 -9.39 -15.88
C ASP A 29 10.16 -8.06 -16.46
N ARG A 30 10.53 -6.94 -15.86
CA ARG A 30 10.10 -5.58 -16.24
C ARG A 30 11.26 -4.66 -16.59
N ASP A 31 12.50 -5.19 -16.58
CA ASP A 31 13.74 -4.41 -16.72
C ASP A 31 13.77 -3.18 -15.80
N LEU A 32 13.23 -3.32 -14.59
CA LEU A 32 13.13 -2.24 -13.62
C LEU A 32 14.13 -2.47 -12.49
N ARG A 33 14.96 -1.47 -12.25
CA ARG A 33 16.01 -1.50 -11.20
C ARG A 33 15.96 -0.20 -10.42
N PHE A 34 16.19 -0.31 -9.12
CA PHE A 34 16.36 0.84 -8.23
C PHE A 34 17.61 0.66 -7.37
N THR A 35 18.41 1.69 -7.29
CA THR A 35 19.42 1.83 -6.26
C THR A 35 18.77 2.13 -4.91
N TRP A 36 19.54 2.06 -3.82
CA TRP A 36 19.04 2.44 -2.50
C TRP A 36 18.55 3.88 -2.46
N SER A 37 19.28 4.80 -3.06
CA SER A 37 18.92 6.22 -3.12
C SER A 37 17.63 6.45 -3.91
N GLU A 38 17.53 5.87 -5.10
CA GLU A 38 16.34 5.98 -5.96
C GLU A 38 15.09 5.40 -5.29
N PHE A 39 15.24 4.23 -4.67
CA PHE A 39 14.10 3.61 -3.97
C PHE A 39 13.70 4.42 -2.75
N ASN A 40 14.65 4.94 -1.95
CA ASN A 40 14.34 5.80 -0.81
C ASN A 40 13.57 7.06 -1.25
N LYS A 41 14.00 7.71 -2.34
CA LYS A 41 13.29 8.85 -2.90
C LYS A 41 11.85 8.49 -3.30
N ARG A 42 11.66 7.35 -3.99
CA ARG A 42 10.35 6.84 -4.38
C ARG A 42 9.45 6.63 -3.16
N VAL A 43 9.99 6.05 -2.10
CA VAL A 43 9.30 5.84 -0.83
C VAL A 43 8.90 7.16 -0.18
N ASP A 44 9.78 8.18 -0.19
CA ASP A 44 9.47 9.52 0.35
C ASP A 44 8.33 10.20 -0.42
N ASP A 45 8.34 10.09 -1.74
CA ASP A 45 7.29 10.66 -2.59
C ASP A 45 5.95 9.94 -2.36
N MET A 46 5.97 8.60 -2.19
CA MET A 46 4.79 7.83 -1.82
C MET A 46 4.28 8.20 -0.43
N ALA A 47 5.15 8.36 0.56
CA ALA A 47 4.78 8.76 1.92
C ALA A 47 4.07 10.12 1.94
N LYS A 48 4.57 11.10 1.18
CA LYS A 48 3.90 12.40 0.99
C LYS A 48 2.52 12.25 0.36
N GLY A 49 2.40 11.40 -0.67
CA GLY A 49 1.11 11.09 -1.29
C GLY A 49 0.12 10.47 -0.31
N MET A 50 0.58 9.51 0.49
CA MET A 50 -0.23 8.87 1.55
C MET A 50 -0.72 9.90 2.57
N LEU A 51 0.16 10.80 3.05
CA LEU A 51 -0.22 11.89 3.97
C LEU A 51 -1.26 12.82 3.33
N ALA A 52 -1.13 13.15 2.04
CA ALA A 52 -2.04 14.05 1.34
C ALA A 52 -3.48 13.49 1.22
N ILE A 53 -3.66 12.17 1.26
CA ILE A 53 -4.99 11.53 1.26
C ILE A 53 -5.47 11.13 2.66
N GLY A 54 -4.80 11.64 3.71
CA GLY A 54 -5.22 11.48 5.10
C GLY A 54 -4.71 10.21 5.80
N ILE A 55 -3.74 9.50 5.23
CA ILE A 55 -3.08 8.39 5.91
C ILE A 55 -2.03 8.96 6.85
N THR A 56 -2.16 8.68 8.14
CA THR A 56 -1.25 9.17 9.20
C THR A 56 -0.84 8.03 10.12
N HIS A 57 -0.13 8.35 11.18
CA HIS A 57 0.27 7.37 12.19
C HIS A 57 -0.94 6.58 12.72
N GLY A 58 -0.82 5.26 12.77
CA GLY A 58 -1.87 4.36 13.21
C GLY A 58 -3.00 4.10 12.21
N THR A 59 -2.99 4.77 11.04
CA THR A 59 -3.98 4.51 9.97
C THR A 59 -3.74 3.14 9.34
N HIS A 60 -4.79 2.33 9.23
CA HIS A 60 -4.71 1.01 8.59
C HIS A 60 -4.88 1.13 7.07
N VAL A 61 -3.89 0.62 6.34
CA VAL A 61 -3.86 0.63 4.87
C VAL A 61 -3.84 -0.79 4.36
N GLY A 62 -4.91 -1.21 3.69
CA GLY A 62 -4.98 -2.51 3.03
C GLY A 62 -4.26 -2.48 1.69
N VAL A 63 -3.37 -3.45 1.43
CA VAL A 63 -2.71 -3.62 0.13
C VAL A 63 -3.11 -4.97 -0.45
N TRP A 64 -3.87 -4.93 -1.55
CA TRP A 64 -4.35 -6.08 -2.29
C TRP A 64 -3.71 -6.09 -3.68
N ALA A 65 -2.52 -6.60 -3.73
CA ALA A 65 -1.67 -6.58 -4.91
C ALA A 65 -0.76 -7.81 -4.95
N THR A 66 -0.35 -8.19 -6.14
CA THR A 66 0.72 -9.15 -6.36
C THR A 66 2.09 -8.53 -6.07
N ASN A 67 3.18 -9.28 -6.33
CA ASN A 67 4.54 -8.78 -6.17
C ASN A 67 4.88 -7.73 -7.25
N VAL A 68 4.38 -6.51 -7.05
CA VAL A 68 4.69 -5.34 -7.88
C VAL A 68 5.62 -4.38 -7.13
N PRO A 69 6.42 -3.55 -7.83
CA PRO A 69 7.33 -2.60 -7.18
C PRO A 69 6.64 -1.70 -6.16
N ASP A 70 5.41 -1.30 -6.45
CA ASP A 70 4.62 -0.42 -5.59
C ASP A 70 4.28 -1.04 -4.25
N TRP A 71 4.17 -2.38 -4.17
CA TRP A 71 3.91 -3.07 -2.91
C TRP A 71 4.99 -2.77 -1.86
N LEU A 72 6.27 -2.91 -2.23
CA LEU A 72 7.39 -2.56 -1.35
C LEU A 72 7.45 -1.06 -1.06
N THR A 73 7.15 -0.23 -2.06
CA THR A 73 7.09 1.22 -1.88
C THR A 73 6.07 1.60 -0.82
N PHE A 74 4.87 0.99 -0.85
CA PHE A 74 3.83 1.20 0.17
C PHE A 74 4.25 0.72 1.55
N LEU A 75 4.90 -0.45 1.64
CA LEU A 75 5.39 -0.99 2.91
C LEU A 75 6.33 0.00 3.60
N TYR A 76 7.35 0.46 2.89
CA TYR A 76 8.34 1.38 3.46
C TYR A 76 7.76 2.79 3.70
N ALA A 77 6.91 3.27 2.80
CA ALA A 77 6.24 4.56 2.95
C ALA A 77 5.31 4.55 4.18
N GLY A 78 4.51 3.51 4.33
CA GLY A 78 3.68 3.31 5.53
C GLY A 78 4.51 3.25 6.80
N ALA A 79 5.64 2.51 6.79
CA ALA A 79 6.53 2.42 7.94
C ALA A 79 7.15 3.78 8.30
N LYS A 80 7.50 4.63 7.32
CA LYS A 80 8.05 5.98 7.59
C LYS A 80 7.05 6.91 8.28
N ILE A 81 5.76 6.83 7.92
CA ILE A 81 4.72 7.68 8.50
C ILE A 81 3.99 7.04 9.69
N GLY A 82 4.37 5.82 10.06
CA GLY A 82 3.77 5.08 11.18
C GLY A 82 2.37 4.52 10.87
N ALA A 83 2.01 4.35 9.61
CA ALA A 83 0.78 3.66 9.22
C ALA A 83 0.91 2.14 9.42
N VAL A 84 -0.22 1.46 9.59
CA VAL A 84 -0.30 0.01 9.74
C VAL A 84 -0.65 -0.61 8.39
N LEU A 85 0.29 -1.34 7.83
CA LEU A 85 0.05 -2.06 6.58
C LEU A 85 -0.69 -3.37 6.86
N VAL A 86 -1.85 -3.55 6.23
CA VAL A 86 -2.65 -4.77 6.26
C VAL A 86 -2.51 -5.46 4.90
N THR A 87 -1.83 -6.60 4.89
CA THR A 87 -1.65 -7.38 3.65
C THR A 87 -2.90 -8.20 3.36
N ILE A 88 -3.43 -8.08 2.15
CA ILE A 88 -4.63 -8.79 1.72
C ILE A 88 -4.22 -9.97 0.82
N ASN A 89 -4.69 -11.16 1.16
CA ASN A 89 -4.39 -12.35 0.35
C ASN A 89 -4.98 -12.21 -1.06
N THR A 90 -4.12 -12.40 -2.06
CA THR A 90 -4.48 -12.27 -3.48
C THR A 90 -5.56 -13.24 -3.96
N ASN A 91 -5.77 -14.35 -3.25
CA ASN A 91 -6.80 -15.36 -3.56
C ASN A 91 -8.15 -15.11 -2.88
N TYR A 92 -8.29 -14.07 -2.06
CA TYR A 92 -9.55 -13.78 -1.40
C TYR A 92 -10.68 -13.57 -2.40
N LYS A 93 -11.83 -14.15 -2.05
CA LYS A 93 -13.11 -13.92 -2.72
C LYS A 93 -13.85 -12.77 -2.04
N GLN A 94 -14.94 -12.35 -2.64
CA GLN A 94 -15.75 -11.21 -2.20
C GLN A 94 -16.02 -11.20 -0.68
N SER A 95 -16.53 -12.30 -0.13
CA SER A 95 -16.89 -12.38 1.29
C SER A 95 -15.70 -12.31 2.24
N GLU A 96 -14.57 -12.88 1.83
CA GLU A 96 -13.32 -12.84 2.63
C GLU A 96 -12.73 -11.44 2.64
N LEU A 97 -12.77 -10.74 1.49
CA LEU A 97 -12.33 -9.35 1.38
C LEU A 97 -13.18 -8.43 2.25
N GLU A 98 -14.51 -8.55 2.16
CA GLU A 98 -15.46 -7.76 2.95
C GLU A 98 -15.23 -7.94 4.45
N TYR A 99 -15.08 -9.20 4.89
CA TYR A 99 -14.78 -9.53 6.27
C TYR A 99 -13.46 -8.87 6.74
N LEU A 100 -12.40 -8.95 5.93
CA LEU A 100 -11.13 -8.35 6.28
C LEU A 100 -11.21 -6.83 6.38
N VAL A 101 -11.84 -6.18 5.39
CA VAL A 101 -11.98 -4.71 5.35
C VAL A 101 -12.71 -4.19 6.59
N GLU A 102 -13.74 -4.90 7.03
CA GLU A 102 -14.51 -4.55 8.23
C GLU A 102 -13.70 -4.77 9.50
N ASN A 103 -13.11 -5.97 9.67
CA ASN A 103 -12.45 -6.36 10.93
C ASN A 103 -11.06 -5.74 11.11
N ALA A 104 -10.37 -5.39 10.03
CA ALA A 104 -9.07 -4.73 10.09
C ALA A 104 -9.16 -3.20 10.10
N ASP A 105 -10.37 -2.62 10.21
CA ASP A 105 -10.58 -1.17 10.25
C ASP A 105 -9.88 -0.42 9.11
N ILE A 106 -9.91 -0.98 7.90
CA ILE A 106 -9.21 -0.42 6.74
C ILE A 106 -9.73 0.98 6.42
N HIS A 107 -8.83 1.96 6.46
CA HIS A 107 -9.10 3.34 6.07
C HIS A 107 -8.88 3.59 4.57
N THR A 108 -7.81 3.02 4.03
CA THR A 108 -7.47 3.12 2.60
C THR A 108 -7.14 1.75 2.07
N MET A 109 -7.71 1.38 0.94
CA MET A 109 -7.42 0.14 0.23
C MET A 109 -6.68 0.45 -1.07
N CYS A 110 -5.50 -0.15 -1.24
CA CYS A 110 -4.68 -0.06 -2.44
C CYS A 110 -4.81 -1.37 -3.22
N ILE A 111 -5.15 -1.30 -4.49
CA ILE A 111 -5.41 -2.47 -5.35
C ILE A 111 -4.66 -2.40 -6.67
N THR A 112 -4.44 -3.56 -7.28
CA THR A 112 -4.02 -3.73 -8.67
C THR A 112 -5.15 -4.38 -9.49
N ASP A 113 -4.88 -4.77 -10.74
CA ASP A 113 -5.89 -5.40 -11.62
C ASP A 113 -6.49 -6.69 -11.06
N GLY A 114 -5.67 -7.52 -10.44
CA GLY A 114 -6.08 -8.83 -9.94
C GLY A 114 -5.11 -9.94 -10.32
N VAL A 115 -5.52 -11.18 -10.09
CA VAL A 115 -4.79 -12.40 -10.43
C VAL A 115 -5.68 -13.35 -11.23
N PHE A 116 -5.10 -14.09 -12.16
CA PHE A 116 -5.81 -15.01 -13.04
C PHE A 116 -6.97 -14.29 -13.75
N ASP A 117 -8.16 -14.88 -13.72
CA ASP A 117 -9.38 -14.33 -14.35
C ASP A 117 -10.19 -13.45 -13.39
N GLY A 118 -9.67 -13.15 -12.19
CA GLY A 118 -10.34 -12.36 -11.16
C GLY A 118 -9.96 -10.89 -11.21
N SER A 119 -10.92 -10.00 -11.42
CA SER A 119 -10.75 -8.56 -11.36
C SER A 119 -10.97 -8.05 -9.93
N TYR A 120 -9.92 -7.50 -9.31
CA TYR A 120 -10.05 -6.83 -8.01
C TYR A 120 -10.91 -5.56 -8.13
N VAL A 121 -10.80 -4.89 -9.25
CA VAL A 121 -11.58 -3.68 -9.55
C VAL A 121 -13.08 -4.01 -9.54
N ASP A 122 -13.50 -5.08 -10.21
CA ASP A 122 -14.92 -5.48 -10.25
C ASP A 122 -15.43 -5.92 -8.88
N MET A 123 -14.62 -6.65 -8.12
CA MET A 123 -14.97 -7.03 -6.75
C MET A 123 -15.12 -5.80 -5.85
N VAL A 124 -14.24 -4.82 -5.98
CA VAL A 124 -14.32 -3.57 -5.23
C VAL A 124 -15.55 -2.75 -5.61
N TYR A 125 -15.89 -2.64 -6.89
CA TYR A 125 -17.13 -1.97 -7.31
C TYR A 125 -18.40 -2.72 -6.89
N THR A 126 -18.33 -4.04 -6.74
CA THR A 126 -19.43 -4.85 -6.19
C THR A 126 -19.58 -4.59 -4.68
N MET A 127 -18.46 -4.53 -3.95
CA MET A 127 -18.43 -4.25 -2.52
C MET A 127 -18.84 -2.82 -2.19
N LEU A 128 -18.45 -1.87 -3.05
CA LEU A 128 -18.58 -0.42 -2.86
C LEU A 128 -19.23 0.24 -4.08
N PRO A 129 -20.50 -0.01 -4.35
CA PRO A 129 -21.19 0.60 -5.50
C PRO A 129 -21.19 2.13 -5.44
N GLU A 130 -21.03 2.73 -4.25
CA GLU A 130 -20.93 4.16 -4.02
C GLU A 130 -19.71 4.80 -4.70
N LEU A 131 -18.66 4.03 -5.00
CA LEU A 131 -17.48 4.52 -5.74
C LEU A 131 -17.83 5.10 -7.12
N LYS A 132 -18.90 4.61 -7.75
CA LYS A 132 -19.34 5.08 -9.08
C LYS A 132 -19.82 6.53 -9.08
N THR A 133 -20.25 7.02 -7.93
CA THR A 133 -20.83 8.37 -7.77
C THR A 133 -20.07 9.24 -6.78
N SER A 134 -19.13 8.67 -6.04
CA SER A 134 -18.33 9.41 -5.06
C SER A 134 -17.27 10.28 -5.74
N GLN A 135 -17.06 11.48 -5.19
CA GLN A 135 -15.88 12.27 -5.52
C GLN A 135 -14.63 11.64 -4.93
N ARG A 136 -13.47 11.85 -5.57
CA ARG A 136 -12.18 11.38 -5.06
C ARG A 136 -11.92 11.90 -3.65
N GLY A 137 -11.55 11.01 -2.74
CA GLY A 137 -11.28 11.33 -1.32
C GLY A 137 -12.53 11.51 -0.45
N TYR A 138 -13.73 11.32 -0.99
CA TYR A 138 -15.00 11.51 -0.28
C TYR A 138 -15.88 10.25 -0.27
N LEU A 139 -15.27 9.08 -0.32
CA LEU A 139 -16.03 7.83 -0.18
C LEU A 139 -16.74 7.78 1.16
N LYS A 140 -18.04 7.50 1.11
CA LYS A 140 -18.89 7.24 2.28
C LYS A 140 -19.67 5.96 2.02
N SER A 141 -19.32 4.89 2.72
CA SER A 141 -20.07 3.64 2.72
C SER A 141 -20.71 3.43 4.08
N GLU A 142 -21.99 3.09 4.08
CA GLU A 142 -22.69 2.72 5.33
C GLU A 142 -22.17 1.38 5.86
N ARG A 143 -21.83 0.46 4.96
CA ARG A 143 -21.32 -0.86 5.32
C ARG A 143 -19.88 -0.82 5.82
N PHE A 144 -19.05 0.04 5.23
CA PHE A 144 -17.63 0.19 5.58
C PHE A 144 -17.33 1.62 6.03
N PRO A 145 -17.83 2.06 7.18
CA PRO A 145 -17.80 3.46 7.59
C PRO A 145 -16.39 4.01 7.87
N ARG A 146 -15.38 3.14 8.00
CA ARG A 146 -13.98 3.54 8.16
C ARG A 146 -13.24 3.71 6.84
N LEU A 147 -13.69 3.05 5.78
CA LEU A 147 -13.05 3.12 4.47
C LEU A 147 -13.32 4.47 3.81
N ARG A 148 -12.25 5.20 3.49
CA ARG A 148 -12.29 6.55 2.90
C ARG A 148 -11.76 6.59 1.49
N ASN A 149 -10.78 5.75 1.18
CA ASN A 149 -10.13 5.78 -0.11
C ASN A 149 -9.97 4.36 -0.68
N VAL A 150 -10.12 4.28 -1.99
CA VAL A 150 -9.62 3.16 -2.80
C VAL A 150 -8.66 3.74 -3.81
N VAL A 151 -7.44 3.23 -3.84
CA VAL A 151 -6.35 3.68 -4.71
C VAL A 151 -5.98 2.53 -5.64
N TYR A 152 -5.97 2.81 -6.93
CA TYR A 152 -5.45 1.88 -7.93
C TYR A 152 -3.97 2.18 -8.17
N LEU A 153 -3.12 1.12 -8.17
CA LEU A 153 -1.65 1.20 -8.26
C LEU A 153 -1.15 1.00 -9.68
#